data_c08c86c63096c921895f372a8ff26c05
#
_entry.id   c08c86c63096c921895f372a8ff26c05
#
_cell.length_a   1.000
_cell.length_b   1.000
_cell.length_c   1.000
_cell.angle_alpha   90.00
_cell.angle_beta   90.00
_cell.angle_gamma   90.00
#
_symmetry.space_group_name_H-M   'P 1'
#
loop_
_entity.id
_entity.type
_entity.pdbx_description
1 polymer ?
#
loop_
_entity_poly.entity_id
_entity_poly.type
_entity_poly.pdbx_seq_one_letter_code
_entity_poly.pdbx_strand_id
1 'polypeptide(L)'
;VTAGEEWRRRKKEPATINENHGRELLELHTVSPKAGYTQEDVIQLAYIMTGWQHRWSKRNLETGNVWFNSEYHQRGKKTVLGKEYKRGKKALAAVIKDLVNHPNCRDFVAERLCRYLITDEPTKDMKQPIIDAFKKSDGHLPEIHKAAIKVAFDYNDKYKKFQTPENWLIQVAKIADLNWPPSPDLMDKYELGQRPFDSQREPEWLLQNIGHHPYRAKQPNGWSDHSADWISPELLIRRLVYAKASYNFAKMENNKNAEYYLNTVSYTHLRAHETVLDLVCRLL
;
A
#
# COMPACT_ATOMS: atom_id res chain seq x y z
N VAL A 1 -25.47 -11.14 7.55
CA VAL A 1 -26.54 -10.24 7.09
C VAL A 1 -26.12 -8.84 7.48
N THR A 2 -25.87 -8.01 6.50
CA THR A 2 -25.51 -6.62 6.73
C THR A 2 -26.74 -5.80 7.09
N ALA A 3 -26.58 -4.61 7.71
CA ALA A 3 -27.67 -3.67 7.94
C ALA A 3 -28.48 -3.36 6.65
N GLY A 4 -27.84 -3.48 5.48
CA GLY A 4 -28.49 -3.36 4.18
C GLY A 4 -29.44 -4.49 3.84
N GLU A 5 -29.19 -5.73 4.30
CA GLU A 5 -30.11 -6.85 4.06
C GLU A 5 -31.36 -6.78 4.94
N GLU A 6 -31.20 -6.29 6.17
CA GLU A 6 -32.34 -6.04 7.06
C GLU A 6 -33.22 -4.91 6.50
N TRP A 7 -32.61 -3.86 5.97
CA TRP A 7 -33.32 -2.77 5.30
C TRP A 7 -34.05 -3.24 4.03
N ARG A 8 -33.42 -4.11 3.20
CA ARG A 8 -34.04 -4.71 2.00
C ARG A 8 -35.20 -5.63 2.35
N ARG A 9 -35.08 -6.43 3.43
CA ARG A 9 -36.20 -7.25 3.95
C ARG A 9 -37.41 -6.39 4.29
N ARG A 10 -37.20 -5.23 4.91
CA ARG A 10 -38.28 -4.27 5.20
C ARG A 10 -38.93 -3.71 3.93
N LYS A 11 -38.16 -3.59 2.84
CA LYS A 11 -38.66 -3.14 1.53
C LYS A 11 -39.15 -4.28 0.61
N LYS A 12 -39.20 -5.53 1.07
CA LYS A 12 -39.61 -6.72 0.28
C LYS A 12 -38.73 -6.95 -0.96
N GLU A 13 -37.52 -6.43 -1.02
CA GLU A 13 -36.55 -6.70 -2.06
C GLU A 13 -35.78 -8.00 -1.76
N PRO A 14 -35.40 -8.82 -2.79
CA PRO A 14 -34.58 -9.99 -2.57
C PRO A 14 -33.27 -9.60 -1.91
N ALA A 15 -32.93 -10.26 -0.80
CA ALA A 15 -31.66 -10.04 -0.14
C ALA A 15 -30.52 -10.64 -0.98
N THR A 16 -29.64 -9.77 -1.52
CA THR A 16 -28.43 -10.18 -2.22
C THR A 16 -27.23 -10.02 -1.29
N ILE A 17 -26.26 -10.93 -1.40
CA ILE A 17 -25.01 -10.79 -0.66
C ILE A 17 -24.17 -9.67 -1.30
N ASN A 18 -23.51 -8.86 -0.46
CA ASN A 18 -22.46 -7.99 -0.94
C ASN A 18 -21.16 -8.81 -0.99
N GLU A 19 -20.73 -9.15 -2.19
CA GLU A 19 -19.57 -10.02 -2.44
C GLU A 19 -18.25 -9.24 -2.50
N ASN A 20 -18.28 -7.90 -2.56
CA ASN A 20 -17.09 -7.08 -2.75
C ASN A 20 -15.97 -7.43 -1.76
N HIS A 21 -16.33 -7.60 -0.50
CA HIS A 21 -15.31 -7.93 0.51
C HIS A 21 -14.65 -9.30 0.31
N GLY A 22 -15.39 -10.29 -0.19
CA GLY A 22 -14.83 -11.59 -0.59
C GLY A 22 -13.93 -11.45 -1.83
N ARG A 23 -14.32 -10.62 -2.78
CA ARG A 23 -13.53 -10.32 -3.97
C ARG A 23 -12.22 -9.65 -3.60
N GLU A 24 -12.24 -8.61 -2.77
CA GLU A 24 -11.05 -7.92 -2.30
C GLU A 24 -10.05 -8.87 -1.62
N LEU A 25 -10.55 -9.79 -0.80
CA LEU A 25 -9.69 -10.76 -0.12
C LEU A 25 -8.97 -11.69 -1.10
N LEU A 26 -9.65 -12.18 -2.14
CA LEU A 26 -9.04 -13.04 -3.16
C LEU A 26 -8.13 -12.25 -4.10
N GLU A 27 -8.62 -11.13 -4.62
CA GLU A 27 -8.00 -10.39 -5.72
C GLU A 27 -6.81 -9.56 -5.27
N LEU A 28 -6.95 -8.80 -4.18
CA LEU A 28 -5.99 -7.79 -3.77
C LEU A 28 -5.12 -8.19 -2.58
N HIS A 29 -5.66 -9.06 -1.70
CA HIS A 29 -5.00 -9.34 -0.43
C HIS A 29 -4.35 -10.72 -0.36
N THR A 30 -4.70 -11.66 -1.26
CA THR A 30 -4.16 -13.01 -1.21
C THR A 30 -3.72 -13.56 -2.57
N VAL A 31 -4.57 -14.34 -3.25
CA VAL A 31 -4.13 -15.20 -4.36
C VAL A 31 -4.08 -14.53 -5.73
N SER A 32 -4.67 -13.36 -5.88
CA SER A 32 -4.85 -12.63 -7.14
C SER A 32 -5.68 -13.40 -8.21
N PRO A 33 -6.13 -12.75 -9.30
CA PRO A 33 -6.85 -13.42 -10.39
C PRO A 33 -6.07 -14.56 -11.06
N LYS A 34 -4.74 -14.57 -10.94
CA LYS A 34 -3.87 -15.65 -11.47
C LYS A 34 -4.17 -17.02 -10.84
N ALA A 35 -4.84 -17.07 -9.69
CA ALA A 35 -5.25 -18.32 -9.05
C ALA A 35 -6.41 -19.03 -9.75
N GLY A 36 -7.12 -18.35 -10.66
CA GLY A 36 -8.23 -18.91 -11.42
C GLY A 36 -9.50 -19.15 -10.61
N TYR A 37 -9.70 -18.40 -9.51
CA TYR A 37 -10.95 -18.44 -8.76
C TYR A 37 -12.13 -17.98 -9.64
N THR A 38 -13.29 -18.54 -9.38
CA THR A 38 -14.53 -18.22 -10.08
C THR A 38 -15.36 -17.17 -9.34
N GLN A 39 -16.39 -16.64 -10.01
CA GLN A 39 -17.41 -15.81 -9.37
C GLN A 39 -18.11 -16.53 -8.21
N GLU A 40 -18.31 -17.85 -8.33
CA GLU A 40 -18.89 -18.67 -7.26
C GLU A 40 -17.97 -18.72 -6.04
N ASP A 41 -16.64 -18.86 -6.22
CA ASP A 41 -15.67 -18.81 -5.12
C ASP A 41 -15.76 -17.48 -4.35
N VAL A 42 -15.93 -16.36 -5.05
CA VAL A 42 -16.13 -15.04 -4.44
C VAL A 42 -17.39 -15.00 -3.58
N ILE A 43 -18.51 -15.51 -4.10
CA ILE A 43 -19.80 -15.58 -3.41
C ILE A 43 -19.70 -16.51 -2.19
N GLN A 44 -19.09 -17.68 -2.35
CA GLN A 44 -18.90 -18.63 -1.26
C GLN A 44 -18.01 -18.06 -0.15
N LEU A 45 -16.96 -17.35 -0.50
CA LEU A 45 -16.13 -16.64 0.48
C LEU A 45 -16.90 -15.53 1.20
N ALA A 46 -17.71 -14.75 0.46
CA ALA A 46 -18.59 -13.75 1.06
C ALA A 46 -19.58 -14.39 2.06
N TYR A 47 -20.11 -15.59 1.76
CA TYR A 47 -20.94 -16.35 2.71
C TYR A 47 -20.16 -16.82 3.95
N ILE A 48 -18.86 -17.17 3.83
CA ILE A 48 -17.99 -17.45 4.97
C ILE A 48 -17.84 -16.20 5.87
N MET A 49 -17.78 -15.04 5.28
CA MET A 49 -17.62 -13.76 6.00
C MET A 49 -18.91 -13.27 6.67
N THR A 50 -20.08 -13.80 6.30
CA THR A 50 -21.34 -13.42 6.98
C THR A 50 -21.30 -13.75 8.46
N GLY A 51 -22.01 -12.95 9.27
CA GLY A 51 -22.04 -13.09 10.73
C GLY A 51 -20.93 -12.36 11.45
N TRP A 52 -19.85 -11.98 10.79
CA TRP A 52 -18.86 -11.07 11.35
C TRP A 52 -19.39 -9.65 11.35
N GLN A 53 -19.34 -8.99 12.48
CA GLN A 53 -19.85 -7.66 12.71
C GLN A 53 -18.81 -6.81 13.43
N HIS A 54 -18.88 -5.49 13.23
CA HIS A 54 -18.06 -4.54 13.96
C HIS A 54 -18.96 -3.47 14.58
N ARG A 55 -18.57 -2.98 15.73
CA ARG A 55 -19.25 -1.85 16.35
C ARG A 55 -18.72 -0.56 15.74
N TRP A 56 -19.63 0.20 15.17
CA TRP A 56 -19.35 1.55 14.72
C TRP A 56 -20.22 2.52 15.50
N SER A 57 -19.61 3.45 16.23
CA SER A 57 -20.32 4.49 16.96
C SER A 57 -19.49 5.77 16.95
N LYS A 58 -20.12 6.87 16.57
CA LYS A 58 -19.51 8.21 16.64
C LYS A 58 -19.24 8.68 18.09
N ARG A 59 -19.79 8.00 19.09
CA ARG A 59 -19.78 8.42 20.50
C ARG A 59 -19.09 7.43 21.45
N ASN A 60 -18.58 6.30 20.95
CA ASN A 60 -18.11 5.22 21.82
C ASN A 60 -16.66 4.82 21.50
N LEU A 61 -15.83 4.78 22.53
CA LEU A 61 -14.44 4.31 22.49
C LEU A 61 -14.30 2.82 22.10
N GLU A 62 -15.40 2.04 22.13
CA GLU A 62 -15.43 0.65 21.67
C GLU A 62 -15.60 0.50 20.14
N THR A 63 -15.51 1.59 19.38
CA THR A 63 -15.52 1.56 17.91
C THR A 63 -14.38 0.68 17.41
N GLY A 64 -14.69 -0.24 16.50
CA GLY A 64 -13.72 -1.19 15.96
C GLY A 64 -13.74 -2.58 16.60
N ASN A 65 -14.47 -2.80 17.70
CA ASN A 65 -14.63 -4.15 18.23
C ASN A 65 -15.34 -5.05 17.23
N VAL A 66 -14.77 -6.23 17.00
CA VAL A 66 -15.26 -7.21 16.03
C VAL A 66 -15.77 -8.44 16.77
N TRP A 67 -16.97 -8.91 16.42
CA TRP A 67 -17.54 -10.15 16.97
C TRP A 67 -18.25 -10.95 15.90
N PHE A 68 -18.52 -12.22 16.21
CA PHE A 68 -19.23 -13.14 15.35
C PHE A 68 -20.62 -13.42 15.90
N ASN A 69 -21.66 -13.22 15.05
CA ASN A 69 -23.04 -13.59 15.35
C ASN A 69 -23.49 -14.74 14.44
N SER A 70 -23.74 -15.90 15.04
CA SER A 70 -24.11 -17.11 14.31
C SER A 70 -25.48 -17.04 13.65
N GLU A 71 -26.39 -16.17 14.11
CA GLU A 71 -27.73 -16.00 13.53
C GLU A 71 -27.67 -15.35 12.15
N TYR A 72 -26.71 -14.45 11.97
CA TYR A 72 -26.48 -13.76 10.71
C TYR A 72 -25.49 -14.49 9.78
N HIS A 73 -24.96 -15.63 10.20
CA HIS A 73 -24.05 -16.43 9.40
C HIS A 73 -24.79 -17.38 8.48
N GLN A 74 -24.47 -17.33 7.19
CA GLN A 74 -25.09 -18.16 6.14
C GLN A 74 -24.97 -19.65 6.48
N ARG A 75 -26.09 -20.38 6.32
CA ARG A 75 -26.18 -21.81 6.60
C ARG A 75 -25.41 -22.66 5.57
N GLY A 76 -25.14 -23.90 5.91
CA GLY A 76 -24.50 -24.87 5.02
C GLY A 76 -22.97 -24.73 4.95
N LYS A 77 -22.35 -25.71 4.30
CA LYS A 77 -20.93 -25.72 3.96
C LYS A 77 -20.68 -24.75 2.79
N LYS A 78 -19.45 -24.28 2.63
CA LYS A 78 -19.02 -23.39 1.54
C LYS A 78 -17.78 -23.96 0.89
N THR A 79 -17.65 -23.79 -0.41
CA THR A 79 -16.48 -24.25 -1.17
C THR A 79 -15.75 -23.05 -1.75
N VAL A 80 -14.45 -22.95 -1.52
CA VAL A 80 -13.60 -21.91 -2.08
C VAL A 80 -12.36 -22.58 -2.67
N LEU A 81 -12.05 -22.30 -3.93
CA LEU A 81 -10.93 -22.92 -4.67
C LEU A 81 -10.92 -24.46 -4.53
N GLY A 82 -12.09 -25.08 -4.67
CA GLY A 82 -12.26 -26.53 -4.60
C GLY A 82 -12.20 -27.13 -3.20
N LYS A 83 -11.96 -26.36 -2.15
CA LYS A 83 -11.91 -26.83 -0.76
C LYS A 83 -13.18 -26.47 0.01
N GLU A 84 -13.73 -27.47 0.73
CA GLU A 84 -14.93 -27.30 1.55
C GLU A 84 -14.61 -26.80 2.97
N TYR A 85 -15.40 -25.84 3.45
CA TYR A 85 -15.31 -25.27 4.80
C TYR A 85 -16.62 -25.45 5.54
N LYS A 86 -16.54 -25.95 6.78
CA LYS A 86 -17.69 -26.09 7.66
C LYS A 86 -18.20 -24.73 8.12
N ARG A 87 -19.52 -24.62 8.32
CA ARG A 87 -20.16 -23.43 8.89
C ARG A 87 -19.56 -23.06 10.25
N GLY A 88 -19.44 -21.76 10.53
CA GLY A 88 -19.15 -21.23 11.87
C GLY A 88 -17.97 -20.27 11.93
N LYS A 89 -17.72 -19.74 13.13
CA LYS A 89 -16.70 -18.72 13.41
C LYS A 89 -15.30 -19.08 12.89
N LYS A 90 -14.94 -20.36 12.94
CA LYS A 90 -13.60 -20.84 12.53
C LYS A 90 -13.39 -20.91 11.02
N ALA A 91 -14.46 -20.82 10.21
CA ALA A 91 -14.36 -20.96 8.76
C ALA A 91 -13.50 -19.87 8.12
N LEU A 92 -13.66 -18.63 8.56
CA LEU A 92 -12.90 -17.51 8.02
C LEU A 92 -11.39 -17.65 8.28
N ALA A 93 -11.01 -18.01 9.47
CA ALA A 93 -9.60 -18.25 9.80
C ALA A 93 -9.01 -19.45 9.00
N ALA A 94 -9.80 -20.49 8.79
CA ALA A 94 -9.38 -21.66 8.02
C ALA A 94 -9.16 -21.31 6.54
N VAL A 95 -10.08 -20.59 5.90
CA VAL A 95 -9.92 -20.19 4.50
C VAL A 95 -8.76 -19.22 4.33
N ILE A 96 -8.60 -18.23 5.23
CA ILE A 96 -7.46 -17.30 5.18
C ILE A 96 -6.14 -18.07 5.27
N LYS A 97 -6.03 -19.05 6.17
CA LYS A 97 -4.83 -19.89 6.28
C LYS A 97 -4.52 -20.62 4.97
N ASP A 98 -5.53 -21.19 4.32
CA ASP A 98 -5.35 -21.89 3.05
C ASP A 98 -4.95 -20.91 1.92
N LEU A 99 -5.58 -19.73 1.85
CA LEU A 99 -5.25 -18.70 0.87
C LEU A 99 -3.81 -18.19 1.03
N VAL A 100 -3.37 -17.93 2.26
CA VAL A 100 -1.98 -17.51 2.54
C VAL A 100 -0.97 -18.59 2.15
N ASN A 101 -1.31 -19.85 2.34
CA ASN A 101 -0.46 -20.99 1.95
C ASN A 101 -0.54 -21.33 0.45
N HIS A 102 -1.44 -20.73 -0.29
CA HIS A 102 -1.57 -20.96 -1.72
C HIS A 102 -0.33 -20.45 -2.48
N PRO A 103 0.21 -21.22 -3.46
CA PRO A 103 1.38 -20.80 -4.24
C PRO A 103 1.25 -19.42 -4.87
N ASN A 104 0.07 -19.09 -5.40
CA ASN A 104 -0.19 -17.80 -6.03
C ASN A 104 -0.16 -16.63 -5.03
N CYS A 105 -0.51 -16.85 -3.77
CA CYS A 105 -0.40 -15.80 -2.74
C CYS A 105 1.07 -15.40 -2.54
N ARG A 106 1.95 -16.37 -2.43
CA ARG A 106 3.38 -16.12 -2.25
C ARG A 106 4.00 -15.44 -3.46
N ASP A 107 3.65 -15.90 -4.67
CA ASP A 107 4.11 -15.26 -5.91
C ASP A 107 3.58 -13.83 -6.03
N PHE A 108 2.30 -13.61 -5.74
CA PHE A 108 1.67 -12.29 -5.78
C PHE A 108 2.32 -11.30 -4.80
N VAL A 109 2.52 -11.71 -3.55
CA VAL A 109 3.19 -10.85 -2.54
C VAL A 109 4.62 -10.53 -2.96
N ALA A 110 5.38 -11.52 -3.45
CA ALA A 110 6.74 -11.30 -3.93
C ALA A 110 6.77 -10.38 -5.15
N GLU A 111 5.85 -10.56 -6.10
CA GLU A 111 5.70 -9.70 -7.27
C GLU A 111 5.41 -8.25 -6.88
N ARG A 112 4.48 -8.03 -5.95
CA ARG A 112 4.13 -6.69 -5.46
C ARG A 112 5.30 -6.01 -4.76
N LEU A 113 6.03 -6.72 -3.91
CA LEU A 113 7.22 -6.18 -3.23
C LEU A 113 8.34 -5.83 -4.21
N CYS A 114 8.63 -6.70 -5.18
CA CYS A 114 9.61 -6.41 -6.22
C CYS A 114 9.17 -5.26 -7.12
N ARG A 115 7.88 -5.20 -7.48
CA ARG A 115 7.35 -4.10 -8.29
C ARG A 115 7.44 -2.77 -7.56
N TYR A 116 7.14 -2.74 -6.29
CA TYR A 116 7.25 -1.53 -5.49
C TYR A 116 8.70 -1.04 -5.33
N LEU A 117 9.63 -1.97 -5.06
CA LEU A 117 11.00 -1.64 -4.66
C LEU A 117 12.01 -1.56 -5.82
N ILE A 118 11.82 -2.35 -6.92
CA ILE A 118 12.90 -2.62 -7.87
C ILE A 118 12.55 -2.22 -9.29
N THR A 119 11.47 -2.80 -9.86
CA THR A 119 11.11 -2.64 -11.28
C THR A 119 9.64 -2.91 -11.52
N ASP A 120 9.07 -2.34 -12.58
CA ASP A 120 7.67 -2.60 -12.97
C ASP A 120 7.48 -4.04 -13.46
N GLU A 121 8.54 -4.68 -13.97
CA GLU A 121 8.56 -6.03 -14.56
C GLU A 121 9.48 -6.97 -13.75
N PRO A 122 9.04 -7.48 -12.59
CA PRO A 122 9.87 -8.37 -11.77
C PRO A 122 10.14 -9.73 -12.45
N THR A 123 11.38 -10.18 -12.45
CA THR A 123 11.76 -11.50 -12.93
C THR A 123 11.51 -12.59 -11.87
N LYS A 124 11.56 -13.86 -12.31
CA LYS A 124 11.46 -14.99 -11.39
C LYS A 124 12.58 -15.00 -10.34
N ASP A 125 13.80 -14.67 -10.76
CA ASP A 125 14.98 -14.65 -9.88
C ASP A 125 14.87 -13.61 -8.77
N MET A 126 14.24 -12.46 -9.04
CA MET A 126 13.96 -11.45 -8.02
C MET A 126 12.91 -11.93 -7.00
N LYS A 127 11.88 -12.65 -7.46
CA LYS A 127 10.79 -13.13 -6.61
C LYS A 127 11.17 -14.33 -5.76
N GLN A 128 12.03 -15.20 -6.27
CA GLN A 128 12.32 -16.49 -5.63
C GLN A 128 12.85 -16.38 -4.20
N PRO A 129 13.83 -15.52 -3.86
CA PRO A 129 14.28 -15.37 -2.47
C PRO A 129 13.18 -14.93 -1.50
N ILE A 130 12.24 -14.10 -1.96
CA ILE A 130 11.10 -13.62 -1.17
C ILE A 130 10.10 -14.76 -0.94
N ILE A 131 9.82 -15.56 -1.98
CA ILE A 131 8.95 -16.74 -1.89
C ILE A 131 9.54 -17.77 -0.92
N ASP A 132 10.85 -17.97 -0.95
CA ASP A 132 11.53 -18.92 -0.07
C ASP A 132 11.53 -18.44 1.39
N ALA A 133 11.74 -17.14 1.62
CA ALA A 133 11.59 -16.54 2.94
C ALA A 133 10.15 -16.69 3.47
N PHE A 134 9.16 -16.48 2.61
CA PHE A 134 7.75 -16.67 2.96
C PHE A 134 7.47 -18.10 3.41
N LYS A 135 7.92 -19.10 2.65
CA LYS A 135 7.76 -20.53 2.97
C LYS A 135 8.47 -20.90 4.27
N LYS A 136 9.74 -20.47 4.41
CA LYS A 136 10.59 -20.83 5.55
C LYS A 136 10.06 -20.24 6.85
N SER A 137 9.48 -19.06 6.81
CA SER A 137 8.99 -18.32 7.99
C SER A 137 7.50 -18.50 8.27
N ASP A 138 6.81 -19.37 7.51
CA ASP A 138 5.34 -19.54 7.57
C ASP A 138 4.58 -18.20 7.46
N GLY A 139 5.03 -17.32 6.56
CA GLY A 139 4.40 -16.03 6.30
C GLY A 139 4.77 -14.91 7.28
N HIS A 140 5.85 -15.05 8.08
CA HIS A 140 6.28 -14.02 9.01
C HIS A 140 6.77 -12.77 8.27
N LEU A 141 5.98 -11.69 8.30
CA LEU A 141 6.20 -10.49 7.50
C LEU A 141 7.59 -9.85 7.66
N PRO A 142 8.19 -9.72 8.86
CA PRO A 142 9.53 -9.18 9.00
C PRO A 142 10.58 -9.92 8.19
N GLU A 143 10.52 -11.25 8.11
CA GLU A 143 11.47 -12.06 7.33
C GLU A 143 11.23 -11.90 5.81
N ILE A 144 9.97 -11.76 5.40
CA ILE A 144 9.60 -11.50 4.01
C ILE A 144 10.12 -10.12 3.56
N HIS A 145 9.89 -9.09 4.39
CA HIS A 145 10.37 -7.72 4.10
C HIS A 145 11.90 -7.65 4.07
N LYS A 146 12.58 -8.33 4.99
CA LYS A 146 14.04 -8.41 5.01
C LYS A 146 14.60 -9.04 3.74
N ALA A 147 13.97 -10.12 3.25
CA ALA A 147 14.33 -10.74 1.98
C ALA A 147 14.10 -9.78 0.80
N ALA A 148 12.96 -9.08 0.77
CA ALA A 148 12.64 -8.12 -0.29
C ALA A 148 13.62 -6.95 -0.34
N ILE A 149 14.00 -6.40 0.82
CA ILE A 149 15.00 -5.34 0.93
C ILE A 149 16.36 -5.83 0.42
N LYS A 150 16.78 -7.05 0.80
CA LYS A 150 18.02 -7.63 0.32
C LYS A 150 18.02 -7.75 -1.21
N VAL A 151 16.97 -8.30 -1.79
CA VAL A 151 16.83 -8.39 -3.25
C VAL A 151 16.90 -7.01 -3.90
N ALA A 152 16.26 -6.01 -3.31
CA ALA A 152 16.30 -4.64 -3.83
C ALA A 152 17.73 -4.09 -3.87
N PHE A 153 18.55 -4.35 -2.86
CA PHE A 153 19.97 -3.99 -2.85
C PHE A 153 20.78 -4.76 -3.90
N ASP A 154 20.55 -6.07 -4.05
CA ASP A 154 21.25 -6.92 -5.02
C ASP A 154 21.00 -6.50 -6.48
N TYR A 155 19.88 -5.85 -6.75
CA TYR A 155 19.48 -5.37 -8.10
C TYR A 155 19.55 -3.85 -8.28
N ASN A 156 20.00 -3.10 -7.29
CA ASN A 156 20.02 -1.63 -7.29
C ASN A 156 20.76 -1.02 -8.49
N ASP A 157 21.87 -1.61 -8.91
CA ASP A 157 22.67 -1.10 -10.04
C ASP A 157 22.11 -1.46 -11.42
N LYS A 158 21.19 -2.43 -11.48
CA LYS A 158 20.65 -2.97 -12.74
C LYS A 158 19.33 -2.35 -13.16
N TYR A 159 18.52 -1.95 -12.19
CA TYR A 159 17.16 -1.48 -12.42
C TYR A 159 16.93 -0.14 -11.76
N LYS A 160 16.43 0.81 -12.54
CA LYS A 160 16.08 2.15 -12.07
C LYS A 160 14.58 2.34 -12.19
N LYS A 161 13.89 2.28 -11.06
CA LYS A 161 12.45 2.49 -11.00
C LYS A 161 12.14 3.98 -10.82
N PHE A 162 11.21 4.50 -11.63
CA PHE A 162 10.70 5.84 -11.41
C PHE A 162 9.91 5.91 -10.10
N GLN A 163 10.24 6.86 -9.26
CA GLN A 163 9.68 6.95 -7.91
C GLN A 163 8.23 7.41 -7.89
N THR A 164 7.44 6.77 -7.04
CA THR A 164 6.13 7.32 -6.66
C THR A 164 6.30 8.72 -6.07
N PRO A 165 5.28 9.58 -6.12
CA PRO A 165 5.38 10.93 -5.56
C PRO A 165 5.82 10.97 -4.10
N GLU A 166 5.33 10.05 -3.28
CA GLU A 166 5.67 9.96 -1.86
C GLU A 166 7.15 9.63 -1.63
N ASN A 167 7.64 8.56 -2.27
CA ASN A 167 9.04 8.16 -2.15
C ASN A 167 9.98 9.25 -2.66
N TRP A 168 9.61 9.88 -3.77
CA TRP A 168 10.37 10.99 -4.32
C TRP A 168 10.41 12.20 -3.37
N LEU A 169 9.28 12.57 -2.77
CA LEU A 169 9.19 13.68 -1.82
C LEU A 169 10.06 13.44 -0.57
N ILE A 170 10.00 12.22 -0.02
CA ILE A 170 10.84 11.83 1.12
C ILE A 170 12.34 11.96 0.78
N GLN A 171 12.74 11.54 -0.42
CA GLN A 171 14.13 11.63 -0.85
C GLN A 171 14.58 13.09 -1.01
N VAL A 172 13.78 13.92 -1.68
CA VAL A 172 14.08 15.35 -1.83
C VAL A 172 14.19 16.03 -0.46
N ALA A 173 13.27 15.74 0.46
CA ALA A 173 13.31 16.29 1.81
C ALA A 173 14.58 15.86 2.56
N LYS A 174 14.99 14.61 2.46
CA LYS A 174 16.23 14.13 3.09
C LYS A 174 17.49 14.75 2.47
N ILE A 175 17.56 14.85 1.16
CA ILE A 175 18.68 15.46 0.46
C ILE A 175 18.79 16.93 0.81
N ALA A 176 17.69 17.65 0.82
CA ALA A 176 17.64 19.07 1.15
C ALA A 176 17.74 19.35 2.67
N ASP A 177 17.85 18.32 3.50
CA ASP A 177 17.87 18.41 4.97
C ASP A 177 16.66 19.16 5.52
N LEU A 178 15.51 18.94 4.91
CA LEU A 178 14.24 19.49 5.35
C LEU A 178 13.69 18.70 6.52
N ASN A 179 13.04 19.39 7.45
CA ASN A 179 12.38 18.75 8.60
C ASN A 179 11.06 18.09 8.16
N TRP A 180 11.18 16.89 7.58
CA TRP A 180 10.05 16.08 7.13
C TRP A 180 10.38 14.59 7.26
N PRO A 181 9.51 13.72 7.79
CA PRO A 181 8.21 14.07 8.40
C PRO A 181 8.37 14.99 9.61
N PRO A 182 7.30 15.73 10.00
CA PRO A 182 7.36 16.64 11.15
C PRO A 182 7.74 15.87 12.43
N SER A 183 8.41 16.56 13.34
CA SER A 183 8.78 16.00 14.64
C SER A 183 7.53 15.61 15.46
N PRO A 184 7.65 14.70 16.46
CA PRO A 184 6.54 14.38 17.36
C PRO A 184 5.87 15.62 17.97
N ASP A 185 6.65 16.62 18.39
CA ASP A 185 6.13 17.88 18.95
C ASP A 185 5.24 18.65 17.98
N LEU A 186 5.50 18.54 16.67
CA LEU A 186 4.66 19.12 15.65
C LEU A 186 3.38 18.31 15.42
N MET A 187 3.44 16.98 15.57
CA MET A 187 2.27 16.11 15.51
C MET A 187 1.30 16.41 16.65
N ASP A 188 1.80 16.60 17.88
CA ASP A 188 0.96 16.98 19.02
C ASP A 188 0.22 18.29 18.79
N LYS A 189 0.88 19.29 18.21
CA LYS A 189 0.24 20.54 17.80
C LYS A 189 -0.84 20.36 16.74
N TYR A 190 -0.65 19.39 15.85
CA TYR A 190 -1.63 19.04 14.83
C TYR A 190 -2.90 18.42 15.44
N GLU A 191 -2.74 17.51 16.39
CA GLU A 191 -3.86 16.89 17.12
C GLU A 191 -4.67 17.91 17.92
N LEU A 192 -4.02 18.95 18.43
CA LEU A 192 -4.67 20.06 19.14
C LEU A 192 -5.36 21.06 18.18
N GLY A 193 -5.42 20.78 16.88
CA GLY A 193 -6.03 21.65 15.86
C GLY A 193 -5.25 22.90 15.54
N GLN A 194 -4.02 23.02 16.03
CA GLN A 194 -3.11 24.09 15.66
C GLN A 194 -2.37 23.69 14.39
N ARG A 195 -2.50 24.45 13.32
CA ARG A 195 -1.75 24.21 12.08
C ARG A 195 -0.34 24.79 12.20
N PRO A 196 0.70 23.94 12.45
CA PRO A 196 2.07 24.43 12.65
C PRO A 196 2.75 24.84 11.36
N PHE A 197 2.12 24.58 10.20
CA PHE A 197 2.66 24.88 8.88
C PHE A 197 1.75 25.79 8.07
N ASP A 198 2.34 26.60 7.22
CA ASP A 198 1.64 27.15 6.07
C ASP A 198 1.05 26.00 5.25
N SER A 199 -0.24 26.08 4.93
CA SER A 199 -0.97 25.03 4.19
C SER A 199 -0.29 24.61 2.89
N GLN A 200 0.51 25.48 2.29
CA GLN A 200 1.28 25.22 1.08
C GLN A 200 2.54 24.35 1.31
N ARG A 201 2.95 24.15 2.56
CA ARG A 201 4.12 23.34 2.94
C ARG A 201 3.72 22.01 3.60
N GLU A 202 2.45 21.77 3.80
CA GLU A 202 1.97 20.51 4.35
C GLU A 202 2.31 19.35 3.38
N PRO A 203 2.83 18.23 3.89
CA PRO A 203 3.17 17.07 3.06
C PRO A 203 2.01 16.58 2.19
N GLU A 204 0.79 16.60 2.71
CA GLU A 204 -0.41 16.22 1.96
C GLU A 204 -0.65 17.16 0.77
N TRP A 205 -0.54 18.47 0.96
CA TRP A 205 -0.71 19.45 -0.12
C TRP A 205 0.36 19.28 -1.20
N LEU A 206 1.63 19.06 -0.79
CA LEU A 206 2.72 18.81 -1.73
C LEU A 206 2.49 17.55 -2.55
N LEU A 207 2.08 16.45 -1.91
CA LEU A 207 1.74 15.20 -2.60
C LEU A 207 0.59 15.39 -3.57
N GLN A 208 -0.47 16.12 -3.18
CA GLN A 208 -1.58 16.43 -4.07
C GLN A 208 -1.12 17.20 -5.32
N ASN A 209 -0.23 18.16 -5.17
CA ASN A 209 0.29 18.93 -6.31
C ASN A 209 1.13 18.10 -7.28
N ILE A 210 1.77 17.04 -6.81
CA ILE A 210 2.51 16.10 -7.66
C ILE A 210 1.72 14.85 -8.01
N GLY A 211 0.38 14.91 -7.86
CA GLY A 211 -0.57 13.91 -8.36
C GLY A 211 -0.92 12.77 -7.41
N HIS A 212 -0.50 12.84 -6.14
CA HIS A 212 -0.77 11.80 -5.17
C HIS A 212 -1.63 12.33 -4.02
N HIS A 213 -2.85 11.83 -3.90
CA HIS A 213 -3.73 12.11 -2.76
C HIS A 213 -3.66 10.95 -1.76
N PRO A 214 -2.90 11.05 -0.66
CA PRO A 214 -2.87 10.01 0.36
C PRO A 214 -4.28 9.65 0.83
N TYR A 215 -4.55 8.36 1.00
CA TYR A 215 -5.85 7.82 1.44
C TYR A 215 -7.07 8.13 0.56
N ARG A 216 -6.88 8.70 -0.63
CA ARG A 216 -7.96 9.04 -1.58
C ARG A 216 -7.80 8.35 -2.92
N ALA A 217 -7.27 7.13 -2.94
CA ALA A 217 -7.28 6.31 -4.13
C ALA A 217 -8.73 6.06 -4.58
N LYS A 218 -8.99 6.17 -5.88
CA LYS A 218 -10.35 6.03 -6.44
C LYS A 218 -10.84 4.59 -6.43
N GLN A 219 -9.91 3.64 -6.36
CA GLN A 219 -10.19 2.22 -6.45
C GLN A 219 -9.61 1.49 -5.23
N PRO A 220 -10.17 0.33 -4.85
CA PRO A 220 -9.74 -0.43 -3.68
C PRO A 220 -8.33 -1.02 -3.79
N ASN A 221 -7.77 -1.14 -5.01
CA ASN A 221 -6.39 -1.55 -5.25
C ASN A 221 -5.34 -0.50 -4.85
N GLY A 222 -5.77 0.69 -4.41
CA GLY A 222 -4.87 1.76 -3.98
C GLY A 222 -4.25 2.54 -5.16
N TRP A 223 -3.18 3.24 -4.88
CA TRP A 223 -2.38 3.93 -5.88
C TRP A 223 -1.47 2.96 -6.64
N SER A 224 -1.22 3.27 -7.91
CA SER A 224 -0.44 2.40 -8.78
C SER A 224 1.03 2.30 -8.35
N ASP A 225 1.60 1.09 -8.50
CA ASP A 225 3.04 0.85 -8.36
C ASP A 225 3.79 1.01 -9.69
N HIS A 226 3.10 1.21 -10.82
CA HIS A 226 3.73 1.31 -12.13
C HIS A 226 4.26 2.71 -12.38
N SER A 227 5.50 2.79 -12.87
CA SER A 227 6.17 4.04 -13.21
C SER A 227 5.40 4.87 -14.23
N ALA A 228 4.78 4.22 -15.22
CA ALA A 228 4.02 4.87 -16.29
C ALA A 228 2.89 5.77 -15.77
N ASP A 229 2.26 5.41 -14.67
CA ASP A 229 1.15 6.17 -14.08
C ASP A 229 1.60 7.47 -13.40
N TRP A 230 2.91 7.61 -13.17
CA TRP A 230 3.52 8.76 -12.50
C TRP A 230 4.37 9.64 -13.42
N ILE A 231 4.58 9.19 -14.67
CA ILE A 231 5.37 9.92 -15.68
C ILE A 231 4.43 10.67 -16.60
N SER A 232 4.08 11.90 -16.22
CA SER A 232 3.47 12.85 -17.15
C SER A 232 4.30 14.12 -17.21
N PRO A 233 4.34 14.84 -18.34
CA PRO A 233 5.09 16.09 -18.47
C PRO A 233 4.75 17.10 -17.38
N GLU A 234 3.47 17.25 -17.07
CA GLU A 234 3.01 18.17 -16.03
C GLU A 234 3.53 17.79 -14.65
N LEU A 235 3.41 16.51 -14.25
CA LEU A 235 3.89 16.03 -12.95
C LEU A 235 5.41 16.13 -12.83
N LEU A 236 6.15 15.90 -13.92
CA LEU A 236 7.60 16.07 -13.95
C LEU A 236 7.99 17.52 -13.73
N ILE A 237 7.34 18.47 -14.43
CA ILE A 237 7.58 19.91 -14.25
C ILE A 237 7.30 20.31 -12.80
N ARG A 238 6.21 19.87 -12.22
CA ARG A 238 5.86 20.18 -10.83
C ARG A 238 6.92 19.64 -9.85
N ARG A 239 7.43 18.41 -10.07
CA ARG A 239 8.53 17.85 -9.28
C ARG A 239 9.81 18.69 -9.41
N LEU A 240 10.19 19.11 -10.63
CA LEU A 240 11.36 19.95 -10.86
C LEU A 240 11.24 21.31 -10.16
N VAL A 241 10.09 21.97 -10.28
CA VAL A 241 9.82 23.24 -9.60
C VAL A 241 9.95 23.08 -8.08
N TYR A 242 9.39 22.00 -7.52
CA TYR A 242 9.49 21.74 -6.09
C TYR A 242 10.93 21.42 -5.66
N ALA A 243 11.66 20.61 -6.40
CA ALA A 243 13.06 20.28 -6.11
C ALA A 243 13.93 21.55 -6.10
N LYS A 244 13.75 22.43 -7.11
CA LYS A 244 14.45 23.72 -7.17
C LYS A 244 14.11 24.63 -5.97
N ALA A 245 12.83 24.71 -5.60
CA ALA A 245 12.41 25.48 -4.42
C ALA A 245 13.02 24.90 -3.13
N SER A 246 13.03 23.60 -2.96
CA SER A 246 13.63 22.91 -1.81
C SER A 246 15.14 23.16 -1.72
N TYR A 247 15.84 23.08 -2.85
CA TYR A 247 17.27 23.38 -2.92
C TYR A 247 17.57 24.83 -2.53
N ASN A 248 16.83 25.80 -3.08
CA ASN A 248 17.01 27.21 -2.76
C ASN A 248 16.75 27.47 -1.26
N PHE A 249 15.71 26.87 -0.71
CA PHE A 249 15.39 26.97 0.72
C PHE A 249 16.53 26.41 1.57
N ALA A 250 17.00 25.21 1.29
CA ALA A 250 18.08 24.57 2.04
C ALA A 250 19.41 25.35 1.92
N LYS A 251 19.70 25.95 0.75
CA LYS A 251 20.85 26.80 0.56
C LYS A 251 20.80 28.06 1.44
N MET A 252 19.63 28.66 1.58
CA MET A 252 19.42 29.86 2.41
C MET A 252 19.51 29.54 3.91
N GLU A 253 18.84 28.48 4.36
CA GLU A 253 18.74 28.11 5.78
C GLU A 253 20.03 27.46 6.31
N ASN A 254 20.63 26.55 5.54
CA ASN A 254 21.71 25.69 5.99
C ASN A 254 23.08 26.07 5.44
N ASN A 255 23.17 27.11 4.62
CA ASN A 255 24.40 27.52 3.91
C ASN A 255 25.12 26.38 3.17
N LYS A 256 24.35 25.39 2.67
CA LYS A 256 24.85 24.18 1.99
C LYS A 256 24.91 24.44 0.48
N ASN A 257 25.99 24.05 -0.16
CA ASN A 257 26.18 24.19 -1.60
C ASN A 257 25.82 22.91 -2.38
N ALA A 258 25.82 22.97 -3.71
CA ALA A 258 25.52 21.82 -4.56
C ALA A 258 26.46 20.63 -4.31
N GLU A 259 27.71 20.88 -3.98
CA GLU A 259 28.69 19.83 -3.68
C GLU A 259 28.35 19.03 -2.42
N TYR A 260 27.84 19.68 -1.38
CA TYR A 260 27.31 19.02 -0.20
C TYR A 260 26.19 18.01 -0.55
N TYR A 261 25.25 18.42 -1.40
CA TYR A 261 24.14 17.53 -1.79
C TYR A 261 24.60 16.38 -2.66
N LEU A 262 25.50 16.60 -3.59
CA LEU A 262 26.08 15.54 -4.42
C LEU A 262 26.83 14.50 -3.58
N ASN A 263 27.61 14.95 -2.61
CA ASN A 263 28.31 14.07 -1.69
C ASN A 263 27.36 13.28 -0.81
N THR A 264 26.30 13.92 -0.29
CA THR A 264 25.27 13.25 0.54
C THR A 264 24.57 12.15 -0.24
N VAL A 265 24.26 12.37 -1.52
CA VAL A 265 23.65 11.36 -2.40
C VAL A 265 24.61 10.19 -2.65
N SER A 266 25.88 10.45 -2.87
CA SER A 266 26.91 9.41 -3.05
C SER A 266 27.03 8.50 -1.82
N TYR A 267 27.01 9.09 -0.63
CA TYR A 267 27.15 8.36 0.63
C TYR A 267 25.93 7.51 1.00
N THR A 268 24.73 7.94 0.62
CA THR A 268 23.48 7.29 1.06
C THR A 268 23.03 6.14 0.14
N HIS A 269 23.85 5.70 -0.83
CA HIS A 269 23.49 4.67 -1.82
C HIS A 269 22.19 4.95 -2.60
N LEU A 270 21.79 6.22 -2.72
CA LEU A 270 20.62 6.65 -3.51
C LEU A 270 20.89 6.61 -5.03
N ARG A 271 21.93 5.92 -5.48
CA ARG A 271 22.27 5.75 -6.90
C ARG A 271 21.14 5.18 -7.77
N ALA A 272 20.16 4.50 -7.15
CA ALA A 272 18.98 4.01 -7.88
C ALA A 272 18.12 5.11 -8.51
N HIS A 273 18.35 6.38 -8.16
CA HIS A 273 17.49 7.50 -8.55
C HIS A 273 18.22 8.66 -9.22
N GLU A 274 19.38 8.39 -9.80
CA GLU A 274 20.19 9.40 -10.52
C GLU A 274 19.40 10.18 -11.57
N THR A 275 18.38 9.58 -12.20
CA THR A 275 17.64 10.21 -13.29
C THR A 275 16.93 11.52 -12.91
N VAL A 276 16.35 11.61 -11.72
CA VAL A 276 15.67 12.86 -11.31
C VAL A 276 16.67 13.85 -10.74
N LEU A 277 17.65 13.38 -9.98
CA LEU A 277 18.70 14.22 -9.43
C LEU A 277 19.66 14.72 -10.52
N ASP A 278 19.99 13.87 -11.49
CA ASP A 278 20.82 14.20 -12.65
C ASP A 278 20.13 15.26 -13.54
N LEU A 279 18.81 15.15 -13.71
CA LEU A 279 17.99 16.17 -14.36
C LEU A 279 17.96 17.49 -13.58
N VAL A 280 17.82 17.43 -12.26
CA VAL A 280 17.83 18.62 -11.39
C VAL A 280 19.21 19.28 -11.38
N CYS A 281 20.29 18.50 -11.29
CA CYS A 281 21.67 19.01 -11.32
C CYS A 281 22.09 19.57 -12.68
N ARG A 282 21.51 19.09 -13.79
CA ARG A 282 21.77 19.64 -15.14
C ARG A 282 20.94 20.89 -15.44
N LEU A 283 19.87 21.14 -14.71
CA LEU A 283 18.99 22.31 -14.85
C LEU A 283 19.35 23.46 -13.89
N LEU A 284 20.22 23.22 -12.91
CA LEU A 284 20.83 24.20 -12.00
C LEU A 284 22.21 24.64 -12.51
#